data_50698ba60b7b0ea677c1f7d5b3c9c62e
#
_entry.id   50698ba60b7b0ea677c1f7d5b3c9c62e
#
_cell.length_a   1.000
_cell.length_b   1.000
_cell.length_c   1.000
_cell.angle_alpha   90.00
_cell.angle_beta   90.00
_cell.angle_gamma   90.00
#
_symmetry.space_group_name_H-M   'P 1'
#
loop_
_entity.id
_entity.type
_entity.pdbx_description
1 polymer ?
#
loop_
_entity_poly.entity_id
_entity_poly.type
_entity_poly.pdbx_seq_one_letter_code
_entity_poly.pdbx_strand_id
1 'polypeptide(L)'
;MNKKMIEILACPIDKHFPLELFELVSKGEVVSEGVIFCTKCSRFYPIIDEIPDMLPDELREKNKHIEFLKKYKDNLPSKIVNEGLPWHL
;
A
#
# COMPACT_ATOMS: atom_id res chain seq x y z
N MET A 1 -6.06 2.15 -9.50
CA MET A 1 -4.70 2.47 -9.99
C MET A 1 -4.35 1.58 -11.17
N ASN A 2 -3.77 2.14 -12.20
CA ASN A 2 -3.25 1.34 -13.31
C ASN A 2 -1.95 0.66 -12.89
N LYS A 3 -1.81 -0.64 -13.14
CA LYS A 3 -0.63 -1.43 -12.75
C LYS A 3 0.69 -0.85 -13.26
N LYS A 4 0.66 -0.23 -14.42
CA LYS A 4 1.89 0.35 -15.01
C LYS A 4 2.45 1.51 -14.22
N MET A 5 1.66 2.13 -13.37
CA MET A 5 2.13 3.25 -12.55
C MET A 5 3.15 2.82 -11.51
N ILE A 6 3.18 1.53 -11.14
CA ILE A 6 4.18 1.05 -10.18
C ILE A 6 5.61 1.23 -10.69
N GLU A 7 5.80 1.29 -12.00
CA GLU A 7 7.11 1.46 -12.61
C GLU A 7 7.68 2.87 -12.44
N ILE A 8 6.82 3.85 -12.14
CA ILE A 8 7.23 5.25 -12.00
C ILE A 8 6.99 5.82 -10.60
N LEU A 9 6.34 5.05 -9.70
CA LEU A 9 6.09 5.50 -8.35
C LEU A 9 7.29 5.25 -7.45
N ALA A 10 7.58 6.21 -6.59
CA ALA A 10 8.62 6.11 -5.57
C ALA A 10 8.03 6.42 -4.20
N CYS A 11 8.67 5.92 -3.13
CA CYS A 11 8.23 6.21 -1.78
C CYS A 11 8.29 7.71 -1.51
N PRO A 12 7.20 8.34 -1.04
CA PRO A 12 7.22 9.79 -0.79
C PRO A 12 8.13 10.20 0.37
N ILE A 13 8.52 9.26 1.22
CA ILE A 13 9.36 9.53 2.39
C ILE A 13 10.84 9.43 2.06
N ASP A 14 11.29 8.30 1.49
CA ASP A 14 12.72 8.05 1.24
C ASP A 14 13.09 8.01 -0.24
N LYS A 15 12.13 8.25 -1.13
CA LYS A 15 12.34 8.25 -2.57
C LYS A 15 12.78 6.91 -3.16
N HIS A 16 12.64 5.83 -2.40
CA HIS A 16 13.02 4.50 -2.86
C HIS A 16 12.15 4.03 -4.02
N PHE A 17 12.74 3.30 -4.94
CA PHE A 17 12.10 2.79 -6.13
C PHE A 17 12.93 1.60 -6.64
N PRO A 18 12.31 0.57 -7.21
CA PRO A 18 10.87 0.42 -7.39
C PRO A 18 10.16 -0.03 -6.10
N LEU A 19 8.85 0.20 -6.06
CA LEU A 19 8.00 -0.27 -4.97
C LEU A 19 7.38 -1.62 -5.34
N GLU A 20 6.97 -2.40 -4.33
CA GLU A 20 6.26 -3.65 -4.56
C GLU A 20 4.76 -3.41 -4.62
N LEU A 21 4.06 -4.14 -5.50
CA LEU A 21 2.61 -4.06 -5.63
C LEU A 21 1.99 -5.39 -5.23
N PHE A 22 1.06 -5.35 -4.29
CA PHE A 22 0.26 -6.50 -3.89
C PHE A 22 -1.19 -6.26 -4.31
N GLU A 23 -1.65 -6.97 -5.34
CA GLU A 23 -3.01 -6.82 -5.85
C GLU A 23 -3.98 -7.65 -5.04
N LEU A 24 -5.04 -7.03 -4.56
CA LEU A 24 -6.11 -7.72 -3.82
C LEU A 24 -7.37 -7.83 -4.67
N VAL A 25 -7.79 -6.73 -5.28
CA VAL A 25 -8.90 -6.70 -6.24
C VAL A 25 -8.43 -5.94 -7.46
N SER A 26 -8.46 -6.58 -8.62
CA SER A 26 -8.06 -5.92 -9.85
C SER A 26 -8.97 -6.33 -11.00
N LYS A 27 -9.01 -5.50 -12.04
CA LYS A 27 -9.83 -5.70 -13.22
C LYS A 27 -8.99 -5.30 -14.43
N GLY A 28 -8.44 -6.29 -15.13
CA GLY A 28 -7.49 -6.04 -16.22
C GLY A 28 -6.25 -5.33 -15.68
N GLU A 29 -5.95 -4.16 -16.24
CA GLU A 29 -4.79 -3.36 -15.84
C GLU A 29 -5.07 -2.43 -14.65
N VAL A 30 -6.29 -2.43 -14.11
CA VAL A 30 -6.68 -1.53 -13.02
C VAL A 30 -6.75 -2.29 -11.70
N VAL A 31 -6.06 -1.78 -10.68
CA VAL A 31 -6.12 -2.29 -9.31
C VAL A 31 -7.13 -1.46 -8.54
N SER A 32 -8.23 -2.09 -8.13
CA SER A 32 -9.27 -1.42 -7.32
C SER A 32 -8.86 -1.37 -5.86
N GLU A 33 -8.32 -2.48 -5.33
CA GLU A 33 -7.80 -2.56 -3.97
C GLU A 33 -6.50 -3.34 -3.98
N GLY A 34 -5.55 -2.87 -3.20
CA GLY A 34 -4.24 -3.48 -3.11
C GLY A 34 -3.34 -2.71 -2.16
N VAL A 35 -2.06 -3.05 -2.16
CA VAL A 35 -1.06 -2.39 -1.33
C VAL A 35 0.20 -2.15 -2.14
N ILE A 36 0.72 -0.94 -2.02
CA ILE A 36 2.06 -0.60 -2.50
C ILE A 36 2.97 -0.61 -1.27
N PHE A 37 4.09 -1.29 -1.36
CA PHE A 37 5.00 -1.47 -0.23
C PHE A 37 6.41 -1.00 -0.57
N CYS A 38 7.00 -0.21 0.33
CA CYS A 38 8.39 0.22 0.22
C CYS A 38 9.28 -0.73 1.00
N THR A 39 10.16 -1.46 0.31
CA THR A 39 11.05 -2.44 0.94
C THR A 39 12.16 -1.78 1.74
N LYS A 40 12.43 -0.49 1.53
CA LYS A 40 13.48 0.23 2.24
C LYS A 40 13.06 0.70 3.63
N CYS A 41 11.87 1.31 3.75
CA CYS A 41 11.40 1.83 5.02
C CYS A 41 10.24 1.05 5.63
N SER A 42 9.79 0.00 4.95
CA SER A 42 8.68 -0.87 5.38
C SER A 42 7.32 -0.16 5.46
N ARG A 43 7.18 1.00 4.83
CA ARG A 43 5.88 1.67 4.77
C ARG A 43 4.99 1.02 3.72
N PHE A 44 3.71 0.95 4.03
CA PHE A 44 2.73 0.48 3.06
C PHE A 44 1.78 1.61 2.69
N TYR A 45 1.26 1.54 1.48
CA TYR A 45 0.35 2.54 0.92
C TYR A 45 -0.85 1.81 0.34
N PRO A 46 -2.01 1.81 1.03
CA PRO A 46 -3.17 1.07 0.51
C PRO A 46 -3.78 1.75 -0.71
N ILE A 47 -4.28 0.93 -1.62
CA ILE A 47 -5.06 1.38 -2.77
C ILE A 47 -6.51 1.07 -2.43
N ILE A 48 -7.34 2.09 -2.36
CA ILE A 48 -8.76 1.97 -2.04
C ILE A 48 -9.56 2.70 -3.11
N ASP A 49 -10.55 2.02 -3.70
CA ASP A 49 -11.34 2.58 -4.81
C ASP A 49 -10.46 3.13 -5.93
N GLU A 50 -9.45 2.35 -6.33
CA GLU A 50 -8.51 2.65 -7.41
C GLU A 50 -7.52 3.79 -7.08
N ILE A 51 -7.57 4.35 -5.87
CA ILE A 51 -6.75 5.49 -5.47
C ILE A 51 -5.68 5.05 -4.47
N PRO A 52 -4.38 5.15 -4.83
CA PRO A 52 -3.31 4.87 -3.87
C PRO A 52 -3.15 6.03 -2.89
N ASP A 53 -3.02 5.70 -1.61
CA ASP A 53 -2.84 6.71 -0.56
C ASP A 53 -1.34 6.95 -0.33
N MET A 54 -0.74 7.78 -1.17
CA MET A 54 0.71 8.07 -1.15
C MET A 54 1.01 9.35 -0.39
N LEU A 55 0.41 9.51 0.78
CA LEU A 55 0.59 10.70 1.62
C LEU A 55 1.64 10.49 2.70
N PRO A 56 2.27 11.57 3.21
CA PRO A 56 3.11 11.49 4.41
C PRO A 56 2.30 10.99 5.61
N ASP A 57 3.00 10.42 6.59
CA ASP A 57 2.36 9.74 7.72
C ASP A 57 1.32 10.62 8.45
N GLU A 58 1.64 11.89 8.67
CA GLU A 58 0.76 12.80 9.41
C GLU A 58 -0.53 13.17 8.67
N LEU A 59 -0.59 12.89 7.38
CA LEU A 59 -1.78 13.18 6.57
C LEU A 59 -2.62 11.93 6.31
N ARG A 60 -2.20 10.78 6.82
CA ARG A 60 -2.91 9.52 6.61
C ARG A 60 -3.93 9.25 7.71
N GLU A 61 -5.01 8.57 7.35
CA GLU A 61 -6.08 8.19 8.29
C GLU A 61 -5.80 6.79 8.85
N LYS A 62 -5.24 6.73 10.06
CA LYS A 62 -4.86 5.49 10.70
C LYS A 62 -6.00 4.47 10.77
N ASN A 63 -7.17 4.91 11.24
CA ASN A 63 -8.31 3.99 11.41
C ASN A 63 -8.73 3.34 10.10
N LYS A 64 -8.74 4.10 9.03
CA LYS A 64 -9.09 3.61 7.71
C LYS A 64 -8.09 2.55 7.23
N HIS A 65 -6.80 2.79 7.46
CA HIS A 65 -5.75 1.85 7.07
C HIS A 65 -5.78 0.58 7.92
N ILE A 66 -6.02 0.70 9.23
CA ILE A 66 -6.14 -0.45 10.12
C ILE A 66 -7.34 -1.33 9.71
N GLU A 67 -8.47 -0.72 9.40
CA GLU A 67 -9.65 -1.44 8.90
C GLU A 67 -9.33 -2.19 7.62
N PHE A 68 -8.59 -1.55 6.71
CA PHE A 68 -8.16 -2.17 5.46
C PHE A 68 -7.27 -3.39 5.74
N LEU A 69 -6.31 -3.28 6.66
CA LEU A 69 -5.43 -4.38 7.03
C LEU A 69 -6.21 -5.55 7.64
N LYS A 70 -7.19 -5.25 8.50
CA LYS A 70 -8.05 -6.29 9.09
C LYS A 70 -8.84 -7.05 8.02
N LYS A 71 -9.34 -6.32 7.03
CA LYS A 71 -10.13 -6.91 5.95
C LYS A 71 -9.31 -7.90 5.12
N TYR A 72 -8.04 -7.56 4.87
CA TYR A 72 -7.17 -8.32 3.97
C TYR A 72 -6.01 -9.04 4.66
N LYS A 73 -6.06 -9.20 5.98
CA LYS A 73 -4.93 -9.77 6.73
C LYS A 73 -4.48 -11.14 6.24
N ASP A 74 -5.41 -11.96 5.76
CA ASP A 74 -5.10 -13.30 5.27
C ASP A 74 -4.59 -13.33 3.83
N ASN A 75 -4.66 -12.19 3.16
CA ASN A 75 -4.25 -12.05 1.76
C ASN A 75 -2.97 -11.25 1.58
N LEU A 76 -2.43 -10.70 2.65
CA LEU A 76 -1.23 -9.87 2.62
C LEU A 76 -0.10 -10.52 3.44
N PRO A 77 1.17 -10.29 3.05
CA PRO A 77 2.29 -10.85 3.81
C PRO A 77 2.41 -10.22 5.18
N SER A 78 3.00 -10.99 6.13
CA SER A 78 3.20 -10.55 7.50
C SER A 78 4.02 -9.25 7.59
N LYS A 79 4.96 -9.05 6.68
CA LYS A 79 5.78 -7.82 6.66
C LYS A 79 4.96 -6.55 6.49
N ILE A 80 3.74 -6.67 5.96
CA ILE A 80 2.81 -5.56 5.83
C ILE A 80 1.85 -5.52 7.00
N VAL A 81 1.22 -6.66 7.30
CA VAL A 81 0.13 -6.74 8.28
C VAL A 81 0.63 -6.56 9.71
N ASN A 82 1.78 -7.14 10.03
CA ASN A 82 2.33 -7.15 11.39
C ASN A 82 3.53 -6.25 11.62
N GLU A 83 4.17 -5.78 10.56
CA GLU A 83 5.42 -5.02 10.67
C GLU A 83 5.43 -3.75 9.81
N GLY A 84 4.37 -3.50 9.04
CA GLY A 84 4.29 -2.35 8.16
C GLY A 84 4.25 -1.03 8.92
N LEU A 85 4.78 0.02 8.30
CA LEU A 85 4.80 1.38 8.84
C LEU A 85 3.86 2.25 8.01
N PRO A 86 3.32 3.31 8.57
CA PRO A 86 3.56 3.87 9.91
C PRO A 86 2.81 3.15 11.03
N TRP A 87 1.97 2.19 10.72
CA TRP A 87 1.23 1.39 11.70
C TRP A 87 0.92 0.00 11.14
N HIS A 88 0.53 -0.92 11.99
CA HIS A 88 0.19 -2.28 11.59
C HIS A 88 -0.78 -2.88 12.62
N LEU A 89 -1.23 -4.09 12.39
CA LEU A 89 -2.13 -4.79 13.32
C LEU A 89 -1.40 -5.25 14.58
#